data_8ce7cf5cf1fee5b5e2047c9fa5bdabcf
#
_entry.id   8ce7cf5cf1fee5b5e2047c9fa5bdabcf
#
_cell.length_a   1.000
_cell.length_b   1.000
_cell.length_c   1.000
_cell.angle_alpha   90.00
_cell.angle_beta   90.00
_cell.angle_gamma   90.00
#
_symmetry.space_group_name_H-M   'P 1'
#
loop_
_entity.id
_entity.type
_entity.pdbx_description
1 polymer ?
#
loop_
_entity_poly.entity_id
_entity_poly.type
_entity_poly.pdbx_seq_one_letter_code
_entity_poly.pdbx_strand_id
1 'polypeptide(L)'
;MRVKNIIIDVFCSIISSAIPIVILQLVLLPSLSRGMSSEEYGLVIMYLSLFNIIPSAMGNSLNNVRLVEDSHGISNTNYNKLLLTLCFSDIVFVIVFSILYSKTNIVAVVFFNVILSVVWLIKEYVLVGFRIRINYLKILVGNILLSVGYCIGYGIYCIVGNWVSIYLTGIIICLVYISANTKWYKESLETDSKYK
;
A
#
# COMPACT_ATOMS: atom_id res chain seq x y z
N MET A 1 -1.84 9.93 30.03
CA MET A 1 -1.92 10.34 28.61
C MET A 1 -3.03 11.39 28.48
N ARG A 2 -2.76 12.60 27.97
CA ARG A 2 -3.77 13.67 27.93
C ARG A 2 -4.76 13.37 26.80
N VAL A 3 -6.06 13.43 27.06
CA VAL A 3 -7.18 13.23 26.12
C VAL A 3 -6.97 14.02 24.81
N LYS A 4 -6.36 15.21 24.90
CA LYS A 4 -6.02 16.04 23.73
C LYS A 4 -5.11 15.33 22.71
N ASN A 5 -4.17 14.49 23.16
CA ASN A 5 -3.27 13.77 22.26
C ASN A 5 -4.02 12.65 21.52
N ILE A 6 -4.94 11.97 22.20
CA ILE A 6 -5.74 10.90 21.59
C ILE A 6 -6.61 11.44 20.47
N ILE A 7 -7.24 12.60 20.66
CA ILE A 7 -8.08 13.25 19.62
C ILE A 7 -7.23 13.60 18.40
N ILE A 8 -6.04 14.16 18.60
CA ILE A 8 -5.12 14.52 17.52
C ILE A 8 -4.69 13.24 16.75
N ASP A 9 -4.34 12.18 17.46
CA ASP A 9 -3.92 10.91 16.86
C ASP A 9 -5.04 10.27 16.03
N VAL A 10 -6.27 10.27 16.52
CA VAL A 10 -7.45 9.79 15.80
C VAL A 10 -7.68 10.63 14.53
N PHE A 11 -7.61 11.96 14.66
CA PHE A 11 -7.80 12.87 13.54
C PHE A 11 -6.71 12.69 12.46
N CYS A 12 -5.45 12.59 12.87
CA CYS A 12 -4.33 12.27 11.97
C CYS A 12 -4.52 10.92 11.26
N SER A 13 -5.02 9.91 11.97
CA SER A 13 -5.28 8.59 11.40
C SER A 13 -6.39 8.64 10.32
N ILE A 14 -7.50 9.34 10.59
CA ILE A 14 -8.61 9.50 9.65
C ILE A 14 -8.15 10.26 8.40
N ILE A 15 -7.54 11.43 8.59
CA ILE A 15 -7.05 12.27 7.48
C ILE A 15 -6.01 11.51 6.67
N SER A 16 -5.10 10.81 7.34
CA SER A 16 -4.05 10.01 6.68
C SER A 16 -4.62 8.98 5.72
N SER A 17 -5.68 8.28 6.11
CA SER A 17 -6.33 7.29 5.25
C SER A 17 -7.19 7.92 4.14
N ALA A 18 -7.80 9.06 4.42
CA ALA A 18 -8.70 9.73 3.49
C ALA A 18 -7.97 10.39 2.31
N ILE A 19 -6.81 11.01 2.54
CA ILE A 19 -6.10 11.79 1.51
C ILE A 19 -5.80 10.97 0.24
N PRO A 20 -5.17 9.79 0.28
CA PRO A 20 -4.91 9.01 -0.93
C PRO A 20 -6.19 8.58 -1.64
N ILE A 21 -7.23 8.24 -0.88
CA ILE A 21 -8.52 7.81 -1.43
C ILE A 21 -9.19 8.96 -2.18
N VAL A 22 -9.24 10.15 -1.55
CA VAL A 22 -9.84 11.35 -2.15
C VAL A 22 -9.12 11.73 -3.45
N ILE A 23 -7.78 11.77 -3.43
CA ILE A 23 -7.00 12.11 -4.62
C ILE A 23 -7.20 11.06 -5.72
N LEU A 24 -7.17 9.79 -5.38
CA LEU A 24 -7.35 8.72 -6.36
C LEU A 24 -8.77 8.74 -6.94
N GLN A 25 -9.81 8.73 -6.10
CA GLN A 25 -11.19 8.54 -6.52
C GLN A 25 -11.86 9.80 -7.04
N LEU A 26 -11.56 10.97 -6.48
CA LEU A 26 -12.25 12.22 -6.87
C LEU A 26 -11.45 13.05 -7.88
N VAL A 27 -10.13 12.86 -7.99
CA VAL A 27 -9.30 13.63 -8.91
C VAL A 27 -8.81 12.77 -10.06
N LEU A 28 -8.08 11.70 -9.76
CA LEU A 28 -7.37 10.92 -10.78
C LEU A 28 -8.31 10.05 -11.61
N LEU A 29 -9.19 9.28 -10.99
CA LEU A 29 -10.11 8.42 -11.74
C LEU A 29 -11.06 9.19 -12.66
N PRO A 30 -11.71 10.31 -12.25
CA PRO A 30 -12.48 11.12 -13.17
C PRO A 30 -11.65 11.76 -14.28
N SER A 31 -10.39 12.12 -14.00
CA SER A 31 -9.49 12.65 -15.03
C SER A 31 -9.08 11.59 -16.05
N LEU A 32 -8.82 10.37 -15.61
CA LEU A 32 -8.53 9.22 -16.49
C LEU A 32 -9.73 8.85 -17.34
N SER A 33 -10.94 8.85 -16.77
CA SER A 33 -12.16 8.50 -17.52
C SER A 33 -12.46 9.44 -18.68
N ARG A 34 -11.95 10.69 -18.63
CA ARG A 34 -12.09 11.67 -19.73
C ARG A 34 -11.02 11.52 -20.81
N GLY A 35 -9.87 10.94 -20.47
CA GLY A 35 -8.71 10.82 -21.36
C GLY A 35 -8.53 9.44 -21.98
N MET A 36 -9.30 8.43 -21.55
CA MET A 36 -9.20 7.04 -21.99
C MET A 36 -10.47 6.57 -22.67
N SER A 37 -10.35 5.51 -23.48
CA SER A 37 -11.53 4.76 -23.96
C SER A 37 -12.23 4.05 -22.79
N SER A 38 -13.53 3.76 -22.94
CA SER A 38 -14.29 3.05 -21.90
C SER A 38 -13.70 1.66 -21.59
N GLU A 39 -13.09 0.99 -22.58
CA GLU A 39 -12.45 -0.31 -22.40
C GLU A 39 -11.16 -0.19 -21.57
N GLU A 40 -10.30 0.77 -21.88
CA GLU A 40 -9.06 1.02 -21.12
C GLU A 40 -9.36 1.44 -19.68
N TYR A 41 -10.33 2.33 -19.51
CA TYR A 41 -10.77 2.76 -18.18
C TYR A 41 -11.32 1.60 -17.35
N GLY A 42 -12.11 0.72 -17.97
CA GLY A 42 -12.59 -0.51 -17.34
C GLY A 42 -11.46 -1.42 -16.86
N LEU A 43 -10.39 -1.57 -17.65
CA LEU A 43 -9.20 -2.32 -17.28
C LEU A 43 -8.48 -1.68 -16.08
N VAL A 44 -8.34 -0.36 -16.06
CA VAL A 44 -7.73 0.36 -14.93
C VAL A 44 -8.49 0.10 -13.63
N ILE A 45 -9.81 0.21 -13.64
CA ILE A 45 -10.65 -0.05 -12.46
C ILE A 45 -10.55 -1.51 -12.02
N MET A 46 -10.55 -2.45 -12.97
CA MET A 46 -10.41 -3.86 -12.68
C MET A 46 -9.07 -4.19 -11.99
N TYR A 47 -7.96 -3.67 -12.51
CA TYR A 47 -6.64 -3.87 -11.89
C TYR A 47 -6.51 -3.18 -10.53
N LEU A 48 -7.09 -1.98 -10.36
CA LEU A 48 -7.16 -1.34 -9.05
C LEU A 48 -7.88 -2.19 -8.00
N SER A 49 -8.98 -2.78 -8.39
CA SER A 49 -9.74 -3.68 -7.51
C SER A 49 -8.90 -4.90 -7.16
N LEU A 50 -8.21 -5.49 -8.13
CA LEU A 50 -7.31 -6.62 -7.94
C LEU A 50 -6.20 -6.31 -6.92
N PHE A 51 -5.51 -5.17 -7.09
CA PHE A 51 -4.42 -4.78 -6.18
C PHE A 51 -4.88 -4.53 -4.74
N ASN A 52 -6.16 -4.26 -4.55
CA ASN A 52 -6.71 -4.05 -3.21
C ASN A 52 -7.26 -5.32 -2.55
N ILE A 53 -7.56 -6.37 -3.31
CA ILE A 53 -8.18 -7.60 -2.77
C ILE A 53 -7.27 -8.26 -1.73
N ILE A 54 -6.04 -8.63 -2.09
CA ILE A 54 -5.13 -9.34 -1.18
C ILE A 54 -4.69 -8.47 0.00
N PRO A 55 -4.22 -7.21 -0.19
CA PRO A 55 -3.89 -6.35 0.94
C PRO A 55 -5.07 -6.08 1.87
N SER A 56 -6.29 -5.92 1.35
CA SER A 56 -7.46 -5.66 2.20
C SER A 56 -7.97 -6.92 2.88
N ALA A 57 -8.00 -8.06 2.21
CA ALA A 57 -8.53 -9.30 2.78
C ALA A 57 -7.56 -9.95 3.76
N MET A 58 -6.31 -10.19 3.32
CA MET A 58 -5.33 -10.94 4.10
C MET A 58 -4.32 -10.04 4.81
N GLY A 59 -3.87 -8.96 4.15
CA GLY A 59 -2.93 -8.02 4.72
C GLY A 59 -3.47 -7.29 5.94
N ASN A 60 -4.71 -6.82 5.88
CA ASN A 60 -5.35 -6.17 7.03
C ASN A 60 -5.59 -7.15 8.18
N SER A 61 -5.94 -8.41 7.89
CA SER A 61 -6.10 -9.44 8.93
C SER A 61 -4.77 -9.70 9.64
N LEU A 62 -3.68 -9.89 8.90
CA LEU A 62 -2.34 -10.04 9.46
C LEU A 62 -1.93 -8.83 10.30
N ASN A 63 -2.17 -7.64 9.79
CA ASN A 63 -1.84 -6.38 10.45
C ASN A 63 -2.63 -6.17 11.74
N ASN A 64 -3.91 -6.55 11.77
CA ASN A 64 -4.75 -6.46 12.96
C ASN A 64 -4.31 -7.44 14.05
N VAL A 65 -3.98 -8.69 13.69
CA VAL A 65 -3.44 -9.68 14.64
C VAL A 65 -2.12 -9.16 15.24
N ARG A 66 -1.24 -8.62 14.41
CA ARG A 66 0.02 -8.03 14.86
C ARG A 66 -0.18 -6.86 15.83
N LEU A 67 -1.17 -5.99 15.59
CA LEU A 67 -1.50 -4.90 16.50
C LEU A 67 -1.99 -5.42 17.87
N VAL A 68 -2.82 -6.47 17.87
CA VAL A 68 -3.36 -7.05 19.09
C VAL A 68 -2.28 -7.77 19.90
N GLU A 69 -1.46 -8.59 19.26
CA GLU A 69 -0.38 -9.32 19.94
C GLU A 69 0.67 -8.37 20.54
N ASP A 70 1.03 -7.32 19.81
CA ASP A 70 1.97 -6.30 20.33
C ASP A 70 1.40 -5.60 21.58
N SER A 71 0.10 -5.30 21.57
CA SER A 71 -0.57 -4.68 22.72
C SER A 71 -0.60 -5.57 23.97
N HIS A 72 -0.54 -6.89 23.81
CA HIS A 72 -0.51 -7.87 24.89
C HIS A 72 0.91 -8.29 25.29
N GLY A 73 1.95 -7.79 24.60
CA GLY A 73 3.34 -8.17 24.86
C GLY A 73 3.67 -9.63 24.51
N ILE A 74 2.82 -10.30 23.72
CA ILE A 74 2.98 -11.68 23.29
C ILE A 74 3.52 -11.67 21.87
N SER A 75 4.83 -11.78 21.70
CA SER A 75 5.46 -11.82 20.38
C SER A 75 6.16 -13.17 20.16
N ASN A 76 5.39 -14.21 19.87
CA ASN A 76 5.93 -15.51 19.48
C ASN A 76 5.81 -15.78 17.96
N THR A 77 5.14 -14.92 17.21
CA THR A 77 4.81 -15.15 15.81
C THR A 77 5.81 -14.47 14.88
N ASN A 78 6.40 -15.23 13.95
CA ASN A 78 7.29 -14.66 12.94
C ASN A 78 6.46 -14.01 11.79
N TYR A 79 6.04 -12.77 11.98
CA TYR A 79 5.23 -12.02 11.03
C TYR A 79 5.90 -11.81 9.68
N ASN A 80 7.24 -11.74 9.62
CA ASN A 80 7.97 -11.63 8.36
C ASN A 80 7.80 -12.90 7.50
N LYS A 81 7.78 -14.08 8.13
CA LYS A 81 7.53 -15.34 7.42
C LYS A 81 6.10 -15.41 6.89
N LEU A 82 5.13 -14.94 7.69
CA LEU A 82 3.74 -14.85 7.24
C LEU A 82 3.59 -13.87 6.08
N LEU A 83 4.24 -12.70 6.15
CA LEU A 83 4.25 -11.73 5.04
C LEU A 83 4.80 -12.36 3.75
N LEU A 84 5.91 -13.10 3.82
CA LEU A 84 6.47 -13.78 2.65
C LEU A 84 5.48 -14.80 2.05
N THR A 85 4.78 -15.55 2.90
CA THR A 85 3.73 -16.48 2.44
C THR A 85 2.60 -15.74 1.75
N LEU A 86 2.17 -14.59 2.30
CA LEU A 86 1.14 -13.75 1.68
C LEU A 86 1.62 -13.15 0.35
N CYS A 87 2.86 -12.67 0.26
CA CYS A 87 3.44 -12.20 -1.00
C CYS A 87 3.45 -13.29 -2.06
N PHE A 88 3.81 -14.52 -1.70
CA PHE A 88 3.77 -15.64 -2.65
C PHE A 88 2.34 -15.94 -3.11
N SER A 89 1.38 -15.98 -2.19
CA SER A 89 -0.03 -16.16 -2.50
C SER A 89 -0.57 -15.06 -3.43
N ASP A 90 -0.19 -13.81 -3.17
CA ASP A 90 -0.55 -12.64 -3.98
C ASP A 90 0.02 -12.74 -5.40
N ILE A 91 1.28 -13.12 -5.55
CA ILE A 91 1.93 -13.34 -6.84
C ILE A 91 1.14 -14.37 -7.67
N VAL A 92 0.84 -15.53 -7.08
CA VAL A 92 0.08 -16.59 -7.76
C VAL A 92 -1.29 -16.09 -8.19
N PHE A 93 -2.01 -15.40 -7.29
CA PHE A 93 -3.32 -14.85 -7.57
C PHE A 93 -3.30 -13.83 -8.71
N VAL A 94 -2.36 -12.86 -8.67
CA VAL A 94 -2.23 -11.83 -9.69
C VAL A 94 -1.84 -12.41 -11.05
N ILE A 95 -0.96 -13.42 -11.08
CA ILE A 95 -0.58 -14.10 -12.33
C ILE A 95 -1.81 -14.77 -12.96
N VAL A 96 -2.53 -15.59 -12.18
CA VAL A 96 -3.71 -16.32 -12.68
C VAL A 96 -4.77 -15.33 -13.19
N PHE A 97 -5.05 -14.29 -12.41
CA PHE A 97 -6.03 -13.29 -12.80
C PHE A 97 -5.60 -12.52 -14.06
N SER A 98 -4.34 -12.10 -14.13
CA SER A 98 -3.83 -11.37 -15.29
C SER A 98 -3.86 -12.22 -16.57
N ILE A 99 -3.58 -13.51 -16.48
CA ILE A 99 -3.68 -14.44 -17.63
C ILE A 99 -5.13 -14.58 -18.11
N LEU A 100 -6.08 -14.68 -17.18
CA LEU A 100 -7.49 -14.85 -17.53
C LEU A 100 -8.11 -13.62 -18.20
N TYR A 101 -7.66 -12.43 -17.83
CA TYR A 101 -8.31 -11.17 -18.26
C TYR A 101 -7.48 -10.32 -19.22
N SER A 102 -6.19 -10.59 -19.42
CA SER A 102 -5.34 -9.84 -20.35
C SER A 102 -5.52 -10.32 -21.77
N LYS A 103 -5.89 -9.40 -22.67
CA LYS A 103 -6.01 -9.67 -24.11
C LYS A 103 -4.74 -9.34 -24.92
N THR A 104 -3.78 -8.60 -24.33
CA THR A 104 -2.61 -8.05 -25.03
C THR A 104 -1.35 -8.20 -24.19
N ASN A 105 -0.17 -8.33 -24.84
CA ASN A 105 1.18 -8.37 -24.23
C ASN A 105 1.25 -8.91 -22.78
N ILE A 106 0.74 -10.12 -22.61
CA ILE A 106 0.50 -10.77 -21.31
C ILE A 106 1.70 -10.65 -20.38
N VAL A 107 2.92 -10.87 -20.87
CA VAL A 107 4.13 -10.93 -20.05
C VAL A 107 4.44 -9.59 -19.36
N ALA A 108 4.39 -8.49 -20.11
CA ALA A 108 4.68 -7.16 -19.55
C ALA A 108 3.61 -6.75 -18.54
N VAL A 109 2.33 -6.98 -18.87
CA VAL A 109 1.19 -6.65 -18.00
C VAL A 109 1.25 -7.46 -16.71
N VAL A 110 1.49 -8.77 -16.78
CA VAL A 110 1.64 -9.65 -15.60
C VAL A 110 2.79 -9.19 -14.73
N PHE A 111 3.95 -8.90 -15.32
CA PHE A 111 5.14 -8.47 -14.58
C PHE A 111 4.89 -7.17 -13.80
N PHE A 112 4.31 -6.16 -14.45
CA PHE A 112 3.99 -4.90 -13.77
C PHE A 112 2.94 -5.05 -12.67
N ASN A 113 1.90 -5.85 -12.92
CA ASN A 113 0.85 -6.09 -11.95
C ASN A 113 1.36 -6.83 -10.71
N VAL A 114 2.21 -7.84 -10.88
CA VAL A 114 2.84 -8.57 -9.78
C VAL A 114 3.71 -7.63 -8.94
N ILE A 115 4.57 -6.83 -9.56
CA ILE A 115 5.41 -5.87 -8.83
C ILE A 115 4.54 -4.91 -8.05
N LEU A 116 3.52 -4.34 -8.69
CA LEU A 116 2.67 -3.32 -8.08
C LEU A 116 1.92 -3.88 -6.86
N SER A 117 1.34 -5.08 -6.97
CA SER A 117 0.59 -5.73 -5.91
C SER A 117 1.47 -6.08 -4.71
N VAL A 118 2.61 -6.73 -4.94
CA VAL A 118 3.57 -7.10 -3.88
C VAL A 118 4.10 -5.86 -3.16
N VAL A 119 4.47 -4.82 -3.91
CA VAL A 119 4.96 -3.58 -3.30
C VAL A 119 3.88 -2.90 -2.48
N TRP A 120 2.62 -2.95 -2.93
CA TRP A 120 1.49 -2.43 -2.17
C TRP A 120 1.30 -3.19 -0.85
N LEU A 121 1.35 -4.51 -0.88
CA LEU A 121 1.25 -5.35 0.32
C LEU A 121 2.37 -5.05 1.33
N ILE A 122 3.61 -4.94 0.86
CA ILE A 122 4.77 -4.59 1.69
C ILE A 122 4.59 -3.19 2.29
N LYS A 123 4.13 -2.22 1.51
CA LYS A 123 3.85 -0.85 1.99
C LYS A 123 2.86 -0.86 3.16
N GLU A 124 1.73 -1.55 3.02
CA GLU A 124 0.73 -1.63 4.09
C GLU A 124 1.31 -2.29 5.35
N TYR A 125 2.06 -3.37 5.19
CA TYR A 125 2.73 -4.04 6.31
C TYR A 125 3.69 -3.12 7.08
N VAL A 126 4.48 -2.32 6.38
CA VAL A 126 5.43 -1.40 7.01
C VAL A 126 4.72 -0.21 7.67
N LEU A 127 3.68 0.33 7.05
CA LEU A 127 2.90 1.43 7.64
C LEU A 127 2.25 1.03 8.97
N VAL A 128 1.84 -0.23 9.11
CA VAL A 128 1.34 -0.74 10.40
C VAL A 128 2.40 -0.73 11.48
N GLY A 129 3.67 -0.93 11.16
CA GLY A 129 4.77 -0.78 12.10
C GLY A 129 4.84 0.62 12.75
N PHE A 130 4.48 1.69 12.01
CA PHE A 130 4.33 3.03 12.59
C PHE A 130 3.07 3.15 13.46
N ARG A 131 2.00 2.44 13.11
CA ARG A 131 0.75 2.43 13.88
C ARG A 131 0.93 1.76 15.24
N ILE A 132 1.63 0.64 15.29
CA ILE A 132 2.02 -0.07 16.51
C ILE A 132 2.74 0.87 17.48
N ARG A 133 3.61 1.75 16.96
CA ARG A 133 4.37 2.71 17.78
C ARG A 133 3.65 4.04 18.02
N ILE A 134 2.36 4.12 17.71
CA ILE A 134 1.53 5.32 17.90
C ILE A 134 2.15 6.56 17.21
N ASN A 135 2.78 6.38 16.05
CA ASN A 135 3.40 7.47 15.30
C ASN A 135 2.56 7.86 14.09
N TYR A 136 1.36 8.35 14.34
CA TYR A 136 0.38 8.69 13.31
C TYR A 136 0.85 9.82 12.37
N LEU A 137 1.72 10.71 12.85
CA LEU A 137 2.30 11.77 12.03
C LEU A 137 3.14 11.18 10.87
N LYS A 138 3.92 10.13 11.14
CA LYS A 138 4.70 9.46 10.08
C LYS A 138 3.80 8.76 9.07
N ILE A 139 2.69 8.19 9.51
CA ILE A 139 1.70 7.59 8.59
C ILE A 139 1.09 8.69 7.72
N LEU A 140 0.71 9.81 8.33
CA LEU A 140 0.16 10.96 7.61
C LEU A 140 1.13 11.47 6.54
N VAL A 141 2.40 11.69 6.88
CA VAL A 141 3.43 12.14 5.93
C VAL A 141 3.63 11.11 4.81
N GLY A 142 3.69 9.81 5.14
CA GLY A 142 3.81 8.74 4.13
C GLY A 142 2.64 8.73 3.14
N ASN A 143 1.42 8.91 3.62
CA ASN A 143 0.23 8.94 2.77
C ASN A 143 0.10 10.24 1.96
N ILE A 144 0.56 11.38 2.48
CA ILE A 144 0.67 12.62 1.71
C ILE A 144 1.69 12.43 0.57
N LEU A 145 2.86 11.87 0.86
CA LEU A 145 3.88 11.58 -0.15
C LEU A 145 3.39 10.60 -1.21
N LEU A 146 2.64 9.56 -0.82
CA LEU A 146 1.97 8.66 -1.75
C LEU A 146 1.04 9.43 -2.70
N SER A 147 0.25 10.34 -2.16
CA SER A 147 -0.70 11.14 -2.91
C SER A 147 -0.02 12.13 -3.88
N VAL A 148 1.05 12.77 -3.44
CA VAL A 148 1.91 13.60 -4.31
C VAL A 148 2.51 12.75 -5.42
N GLY A 149 2.97 11.54 -5.09
CA GLY A 149 3.46 10.58 -6.06
C GLY A 149 2.42 10.20 -7.11
N TYR A 150 1.16 10.01 -6.73
CA TYR A 150 0.07 9.79 -7.68
C TYR A 150 -0.13 10.97 -8.64
N CYS A 151 -0.07 12.20 -8.13
CA CYS A 151 -0.18 13.40 -8.98
C CYS A 151 0.99 13.53 -9.96
N ILE A 152 2.22 13.27 -9.51
CA ILE A 152 3.41 13.22 -10.37
C ILE A 152 3.27 12.12 -11.43
N GLY A 153 2.83 10.93 -11.02
CA GLY A 153 2.59 9.81 -11.92
C GLY A 153 1.51 10.08 -12.95
N TYR A 154 0.50 10.86 -12.61
CA TYR A 154 -0.49 11.33 -13.56
C TYR A 154 0.13 12.29 -14.59
N GLY A 155 1.02 13.19 -14.16
CA GLY A 155 1.78 14.02 -15.10
C GLY A 155 2.63 13.18 -16.07
N ILE A 156 3.28 12.12 -15.59
CA ILE A 156 4.02 11.17 -16.42
C ILE A 156 3.07 10.41 -17.36
N TYR A 157 1.91 10.00 -16.88
CA TYR A 157 0.88 9.37 -17.72
C TYR A 157 0.46 10.25 -18.89
N CYS A 158 0.29 11.55 -18.69
CA CYS A 158 -0.07 12.49 -19.76
C CYS A 158 1.00 12.57 -20.87
N ILE A 159 2.25 12.21 -20.58
CA ILE A 159 3.39 12.23 -21.53
C ILE A 159 3.57 10.85 -22.18
N VAL A 160 3.53 9.79 -21.38
CA VAL A 160 3.90 8.42 -21.79
C VAL A 160 2.69 7.59 -22.23
N GLY A 161 1.47 7.97 -21.80
CA GLY A 161 0.23 7.24 -22.09
C GLY A 161 0.04 5.94 -21.29
N ASN A 162 0.91 5.63 -20.31
CA ASN A 162 0.83 4.41 -19.52
C ASN A 162 0.33 4.70 -18.10
N TRP A 163 -0.90 4.27 -17.79
CA TRP A 163 -1.55 4.50 -16.51
C TRP A 163 -0.85 3.85 -15.30
N VAL A 164 -0.05 2.80 -15.52
CA VAL A 164 0.73 2.13 -14.46
C VAL A 164 1.71 3.10 -13.79
N SER A 165 2.19 4.13 -14.51
CA SER A 165 3.07 5.16 -13.99
C SER A 165 2.49 5.87 -12.76
N ILE A 166 1.17 6.04 -12.69
CA ILE A 166 0.47 6.74 -11.60
C ILE A 166 0.72 6.02 -10.28
N TYR A 167 0.48 4.70 -10.27
CA TYR A 167 0.61 3.90 -9.04
C TYR A 167 2.06 3.63 -8.70
N LEU A 168 2.87 3.36 -9.69
CA LEU A 168 4.28 3.01 -9.53
C LEU A 168 5.07 4.17 -8.92
N THR A 169 4.87 5.40 -9.40
CA THR A 169 5.52 6.59 -8.81
C THR A 169 5.05 6.87 -7.39
N GLY A 170 3.74 6.74 -7.11
CA GLY A 170 3.21 6.92 -5.77
C GLY A 170 3.82 5.94 -4.77
N ILE A 171 3.85 4.67 -5.13
CA ILE A 171 4.40 3.62 -4.28
C ILE A 171 5.91 3.76 -4.11
N ILE A 172 6.67 4.06 -5.17
CA ILE A 172 8.12 4.27 -5.08
C ILE A 172 8.44 5.42 -4.13
N ILE A 173 7.77 6.56 -4.25
CA ILE A 173 8.00 7.71 -3.36
C ILE A 173 7.68 7.33 -1.91
N CYS A 174 6.59 6.61 -1.67
CA CYS A 174 6.23 6.13 -0.35
C CYS A 174 7.27 5.15 0.22
N LEU A 175 7.78 4.21 -0.59
CA LEU A 175 8.83 3.27 -0.19
C LEU A 175 10.15 3.96 0.11
N VAL A 176 10.56 4.96 -0.67
CA VAL A 176 11.74 5.77 -0.40
C VAL A 176 11.60 6.47 0.96
N TYR A 177 10.43 7.05 1.23
CA TYR A 177 10.15 7.66 2.52
C TYR A 177 10.24 6.64 3.67
N ILE A 178 9.62 5.46 3.50
CA ILE A 178 9.65 4.39 4.48
C ILE A 178 11.09 3.92 4.71
N SER A 179 11.87 3.70 3.66
CA SER A 179 13.26 3.25 3.76
C SER A 179 14.16 4.25 4.45
N ALA A 180 13.97 5.55 4.22
CA ALA A 180 14.70 6.60 4.92
C ALA A 180 14.42 6.64 6.44
N ASN A 181 13.27 6.11 6.86
CA ASN A 181 12.88 6.02 8.26
C ASN A 181 13.11 4.64 8.90
N THR A 182 13.83 3.71 8.23
CA THR A 182 14.00 2.31 8.63
C THR A 182 14.92 2.07 9.82
N LYS A 183 15.67 3.04 10.33
CA LYS A 183 16.31 2.91 11.67
C LYS A 183 15.30 2.43 12.72
N TRP A 184 14.07 2.81 12.55
CA TRP A 184 12.90 2.41 13.31
C TRP A 184 12.50 0.94 13.12
N TYR A 185 12.67 0.39 11.93
CA TYR A 185 12.31 -0.99 11.61
C TYR A 185 13.32 -1.97 12.23
N LYS A 186 14.61 -1.64 12.23
CA LYS A 186 15.63 -2.43 12.92
C LYS A 186 15.38 -2.47 14.43
N GLU A 187 15.06 -1.35 15.06
CA GLU A 187 14.72 -1.31 16.48
C GLU A 187 13.45 -2.12 16.81
N SER A 188 12.48 -2.26 15.89
CA SER A 188 11.30 -3.10 16.10
C SER A 188 11.61 -4.59 16.00
N LEU A 189 12.55 -4.97 15.13
CA LEU A 189 13.03 -6.35 15.03
C LEU A 189 13.94 -6.76 16.20
N GLU A 190 14.69 -5.82 16.76
CA GLU A 190 15.55 -6.05 17.91
C GLU A 190 14.77 -6.15 19.22
N THR A 191 13.61 -5.49 19.34
CA THR A 191 12.72 -5.67 20.49
C THR A 191 12.13 -7.09 20.51
N ASP A 192 11.78 -7.64 19.35
CA ASP A 192 11.32 -9.04 19.23
C ASP A 192 12.38 -10.06 19.65
N SER A 193 13.68 -9.72 19.59
CA SER A 193 14.77 -10.60 20.00
C SER A 193 15.12 -10.52 21.50
N LYS A 194 14.70 -9.48 22.19
CA LYS A 194 14.97 -9.27 23.64
C LYS A 194 13.95 -9.95 24.56
N TYR A 195 12.84 -10.44 24.03
CA TYR A 195 11.81 -11.16 24.78
C TYR A 195 11.81 -12.68 24.51
N LYS A 196 12.95 -13.22 24.05
CA LYS A 196 13.20 -14.66 24.00
C LYS A 196 13.90 -15.12 25.26
#